data_93ad0a178553b2f36ce9d9bc05347c80
#
_entry.id   93ad0a178553b2f36ce9d9bc05347c80
#
_cell.length_a   1.000
_cell.length_b   1.000
_cell.length_c   1.000
_cell.angle_alpha   90.00
_cell.angle_beta   90.00
_cell.angle_gamma   90.00
#
_symmetry.space_group_name_H-M   'P 1'
#
loop_
_entity.id
_entity.type
_entity.pdbx_description
1 polymer ?
#
loop_
_entity_poly.entity_id
_entity_poly.type
_entity_poly.pdbx_seq_one_letter_code
_entity_poly.pdbx_strand_id
1 'polypeptide(L)' 'MEESERYRFAVVHNDEDQYSIWPDDQELPPGWQREGTAGSRQQCLDHIAGIWTDMTPRSLRAALARDAADR' A
#
# COMPACT_ATOMS: atom_id res chain seq x y z
N MET A 1 -10.35 12.86 17.12
CA MET A 1 -9.10 13.42 17.27
C MET A 1 -8.21 12.61 18.18
N GLU A 2 -8.53 12.50 19.42
CA GLU A 2 -7.74 11.65 20.28
C GLU A 2 -7.79 10.21 19.87
N GLU A 3 -8.85 9.82 19.23
CA GLU A 3 -8.98 8.45 18.80
C GLU A 3 -7.96 8.07 17.75
N SER A 4 -7.63 9.00 16.86
CA SER A 4 -6.64 8.68 15.85
C SER A 4 -5.25 8.53 16.46
N GLU A 5 -5.02 9.09 17.63
CA GLU A 5 -3.76 8.87 18.34
C GLU A 5 -3.74 7.54 19.06
N ARG A 6 -4.90 7.04 19.46
CA ARG A 6 -5.00 5.74 20.10
C ARG A 6 -4.72 4.62 19.13
N TYR A 7 -5.14 4.80 17.88
CA TYR A 7 -5.05 3.75 16.90
C TYR A 7 -3.87 4.03 15.99
N ARG A 8 -3.02 3.05 15.92
CA ARG A 8 -1.84 3.11 15.09
C ARG A 8 -2.07 2.22 13.89
N PHE A 9 -1.68 2.71 12.73
CA PHE A 9 -1.83 1.99 11.48
C PHE A 9 -0.47 1.75 10.86
N ALA A 10 -0.39 0.73 10.05
CA ALA A 10 0.81 0.43 9.28
C ALA A 10 0.47 0.45 7.80
N VAL A 11 1.40 0.94 7.01
CA VAL A 11 1.28 0.85 5.55
C VAL A 11 1.66 -0.56 5.15
N VAL A 12 0.82 -1.18 4.35
CA VAL A 12 1.03 -2.55 3.88
C VAL A 12 0.96 -2.56 2.35
N HIS A 13 1.56 -3.58 1.77
CA HIS A 13 1.57 -3.74 0.32
C HIS A 13 1.48 -5.21 -0.03
N ASN A 14 1.16 -5.48 -1.29
CA ASN A 14 1.06 -6.85 -1.77
C ASN A 14 1.95 -7.03 -3.00
N ASP A 15 1.87 -8.21 -3.62
CA ASP A 15 2.69 -8.55 -4.78
C ASP A 15 2.33 -7.75 -6.03
N GLU A 16 1.17 -7.12 -6.03
CA GLU A 16 0.72 -6.31 -7.16
C GLU A 16 1.11 -4.85 -7.00
N ASP A 17 1.97 -4.52 -6.04
CA ASP A 17 2.38 -3.15 -5.75
C ASP A 17 1.19 -2.28 -5.35
N GLN A 18 0.20 -2.87 -4.72
CA GLN A 18 -0.93 -2.14 -4.17
C GLN A 18 -0.66 -1.85 -2.70
N TYR A 19 -1.12 -0.70 -2.24
CA TYR A 19 -0.87 -0.24 -0.88
C TYR A 19 -2.18 -0.07 -0.15
N SER A 20 -2.13 -0.23 1.16
CA SER A 20 -3.29 -0.04 2.01
C SER A 20 -2.80 0.28 3.42
N ILE A 21 -3.72 0.56 4.32
CA ILE A 21 -3.38 0.71 5.72
C ILE A 21 -4.07 -0.40 6.50
N TRP A 22 -3.43 -0.79 7.60
CA TRP A 22 -3.90 -1.89 8.42
C TRP A 22 -3.64 -1.54 9.87
N PRO A 23 -4.55 -1.88 10.79
CA PRO A 23 -4.27 -1.63 12.21
C PRO A 23 -2.96 -2.30 12.62
N ASP A 24 -2.11 -1.56 13.31
CA ASP A 24 -0.76 -2.01 13.59
C ASP A 24 -0.72 -3.20 14.54
N ASP A 25 -1.77 -3.38 15.32
CA ASP A 25 -1.86 -4.48 16.29
C ASP A 25 -2.60 -5.69 15.74
N GLN A 26 -2.92 -5.69 14.46
CA GLN A 26 -3.65 -6.79 13.83
C GLN A 26 -2.72 -7.61 12.95
N GLU A 27 -3.04 -8.89 12.82
CA GLU A 27 -2.33 -9.76 11.91
C GLU A 27 -2.69 -9.41 10.47
N LEU A 28 -1.71 -9.44 9.58
CA LEU A 28 -1.95 -9.11 8.19
C LEU A 28 -2.64 -10.27 7.48
N PRO A 29 -3.52 -9.96 6.49
CA PRO A 29 -4.08 -11.01 5.66
C PRO A 29 -3.01 -11.64 4.78
N PRO A 30 -3.25 -12.86 4.27
CA PRO A 30 -2.29 -13.50 3.38
C PRO A 30 -2.00 -12.64 2.15
N GLY A 31 -0.74 -12.60 1.77
CA GLY A 31 -0.32 -11.85 0.59
C GLY A 31 0.04 -10.40 0.85
N TRP A 32 -0.11 -9.93 2.08
CA TRP A 32 0.20 -8.54 2.43
C TRP A 32 1.37 -8.50 3.38
N GLN A 33 2.19 -7.47 3.24
CA GLN A 33 3.38 -7.29 4.06
C GLN A 33 3.46 -5.85 4.52
N ARG A 34 4.12 -5.63 5.64
CA ARG A 34 4.35 -4.28 6.14
C ARG A 34 5.42 -3.60 5.31
N GLU A 35 5.12 -2.35 4.95
CA GLU A 35 6.06 -1.57 4.14
C GLU A 35 7.18 -0.97 5.01
N GLY A 36 6.88 -0.70 6.26
CA GLY A 36 7.84 -0.12 7.18
C GLY A 36 7.39 1.20 7.77
N THR A 37 6.36 1.80 7.23
CA THR A 37 5.82 3.07 7.72
C THR A 37 4.62 2.79 8.61
N ALA A 38 4.56 3.44 9.74
CA ALA A 38 3.45 3.31 10.67
C ALA A 38 3.21 4.67 11.32
N GLY A 39 1.98 4.85 11.79
CA GLY A 39 1.61 6.09 12.45
C GLY A 39 0.11 6.25 12.45
N SER A 40 -0.36 7.49 12.48
CA SER A 40 -1.78 7.75 12.43
C SER A 40 -2.33 7.39 11.05
N ARG A 41 -3.65 7.26 10.99
CA ARG A 41 -4.31 6.96 9.72
C ARG A 41 -3.93 7.99 8.65
N GLN A 42 -3.97 9.26 9.02
CA GLN A 42 -3.68 10.33 8.06
C GLN A 42 -2.22 10.28 7.62
N GLN A 43 -1.31 10.01 8.52
CA GLN A 43 0.10 9.90 8.17
C GLN A 43 0.33 8.77 7.17
N CYS A 44 -0.32 7.64 7.39
CA CYS A 44 -0.18 6.50 6.48
C CYS A 44 -0.78 6.81 5.12
N LEU A 45 -1.93 7.45 5.09
CA LEU A 45 -2.56 7.80 3.82
C LEU A 45 -1.74 8.82 3.05
N ASP A 46 -1.16 9.79 3.73
CA ASP A 46 -0.29 10.77 3.09
C ASP A 46 0.95 10.12 2.51
N HIS A 47 1.50 9.15 3.24
CA HIS A 47 2.67 8.44 2.76
C HIS A 47 2.34 7.65 1.49
N ILE A 48 1.20 6.96 1.49
CA ILE A 48 0.77 6.19 0.33
C ILE A 48 0.55 7.11 -0.87
N ALA A 49 -0.05 8.26 -0.64
CA ALA A 49 -0.31 9.21 -1.73
C ALA A 49 0.99 9.65 -2.41
N GLY A 50 2.09 9.69 -1.65
CA GLY A 50 3.37 10.08 -2.22
C GLY A 50 4.10 8.97 -2.95
N ILE A 51 3.88 7.72 -2.59
CA ILE A 51 4.63 6.60 -3.17
C ILE A 51 3.83 5.79 -4.17
N TRP A 52 2.50 5.77 -4.04
CA TRP A 52 1.63 4.99 -4.93
C TRP A 52 1.08 5.90 -6.01
N THR A 53 1.94 6.27 -6.94
CA THR A 53 1.58 7.20 -8.00
C THR A 53 1.00 6.49 -9.21
N ASP A 54 1.33 5.22 -9.40
CA ASP A 54 0.79 4.40 -10.48
C ASP A 54 -0.01 3.27 -9.85
N MET A 55 -1.32 3.38 -9.87
CA MET A 55 -2.19 2.43 -9.20
C MET A 55 -2.53 1.22 -10.06
N THR A 56 -1.90 1.10 -11.21
CA THR A 56 -2.06 -0.08 -12.05
C THR A 56 -1.42 -1.27 -11.36
N PRO A 57 -2.13 -2.40 -11.21
CA PRO A 57 -1.52 -3.59 -10.62
C PRO A 57 -0.29 -4.04 -11.38
N ARG A 58 0.65 -4.63 -10.65
CA ARG A 58 1.93 -5.00 -11.21
C ARG A 58 1.80 -5.94 -12.40
N SER A 59 0.93 -6.93 -12.29
CA SER A 59 0.73 -7.89 -13.37
C SER A 59 0.20 -7.22 -14.62
N LEU A 60 -0.68 -6.24 -14.44
CA LEU A 60 -1.23 -5.51 -15.60
C LEU A 60 -0.16 -4.62 -16.23
N ARG A 61 0.68 -3.97 -15.42
CA ARG A 61 1.77 -3.16 -15.93
C ARG A 61 2.72 -4.00 -16.78
N ALA A 62 3.03 -5.21 -16.32
CA ALA A 62 3.90 -6.10 -17.07
C ALA A 62 3.28 -6.50 -18.40
N ALA A 63 1.98 -6.75 -18.41
CA ALA A 63 1.27 -7.11 -19.63
C ALA A 63 1.25 -5.95 -20.61
N LEU A 64 1.00 -4.73 -20.11
CA LEU A 64 0.98 -3.55 -20.97
C LEU A 64 2.35 -3.25 -21.54
N ALA A 65 3.41 -3.41 -20.74
CA ALA A 65 4.76 -3.18 -21.21
C ALA A 65 5.13 -4.19 -22.29
N ARG A 66 4.72 -5.45 -22.13
CA ARG A 66 4.99 -6.49 -23.10
C ARG A 66 4.26 -6.21 -24.41
N ASP A 67 3.01 -5.76 -24.31
CA ASP A 67 2.22 -5.43 -25.48
C ASP A 67 2.84 -4.25 -26.24
N ALA A 68 3.32 -3.27 -25.53
CA ALA A 68 3.98 -2.12 -26.14
C ALA A 68 5.27 -2.54 -26.83
N ALA A 69 6.00 -3.51 -26.28
CA ALA A 69 7.26 -3.95 -26.84
C ALA A 69 7.04 -4.74 -28.14
N ASP A 70 5.88 -5.32 -28.31
CA ASP A 70 5.55 -6.10 -29.52
C ASP A 70 5.24 -5.23 -30.72
N ARG A 71 5.10 -3.93 -30.52
CA ARG A 71 4.80 -3.02 -31.60
C ARG A 71 6.06 -2.38 -32.17
#